data_a3e12a4849b9390bdf85a4ef0ce47713
#
_entry.id   a3e12a4849b9390bdf85a4ef0ce47713
#
_cell.length_a   1.000
_cell.length_b   1.000
_cell.length_c   1.000
_cell.angle_alpha   90.00
_cell.angle_beta   90.00
_cell.angle_gamma   90.00
#
_symmetry.space_group_name_H-M   'P 1'
#
loop_
_entity.id
_entity.type
_entity.pdbx_description
1 polymer ?
#
loop_
_entity_poly.entity_id
_entity_poly.type
_entity_poly.pdbx_seq_one_letter_code
_entity_poly.pdbx_strand_id
1 'polypeptide(L)'
;MLRVRGRSGTKVYIFPSLMRLLLYENLSPKLKKFLSDVYPGTTHVRDVGLHAAQYEDVWRYAAEQGLTIVSKDSDFRQRSFLFGHPPKVVWIRLGNCSTADVEALLRAHHENLITFDQDAQGSFLALG
;
A
#
# COMPACT_ATOMS: atom_id res chain seq x y z
N MET A 1 -0.30 -19.96 0.57
CA MET A 1 -1.49 -20.36 1.36
C MET A 1 -1.04 -20.97 2.67
N LEU A 2 -1.60 -20.50 3.77
CA LEU A 2 -1.36 -21.07 5.09
C LEU A 2 -2.56 -21.92 5.49
N ARG A 3 -2.29 -23.01 6.19
CA ARG A 3 -3.32 -23.90 6.68
C ARG A 3 -3.36 -23.85 8.20
N VAL A 4 -4.50 -23.47 8.76
CA VAL A 4 -4.71 -23.40 10.21
C VAL A 4 -5.96 -24.18 10.58
N ARG A 5 -6.07 -24.57 11.88
CA ARG A 5 -7.28 -25.20 12.39
C ARG A 5 -8.26 -24.13 12.86
N GLY A 6 -9.51 -24.29 12.49
CA GLY A 6 -10.60 -23.52 13.05
C GLY A 6 -10.95 -24.00 14.46
N ARG A 7 -11.85 -23.26 15.14
CA ARG A 7 -12.26 -23.56 16.52
C ARG A 7 -12.89 -24.94 16.71
N SER A 8 -13.59 -25.43 15.70
CA SER A 8 -14.26 -26.73 15.74
C SER A 8 -13.37 -27.86 15.29
N GLY A 9 -12.06 -27.64 15.13
CA GLY A 9 -11.17 -28.62 14.53
C GLY A 9 -11.21 -28.63 13.02
N THR A 10 -12.07 -27.85 12.41
CA THR A 10 -12.13 -27.72 10.94
C THR A 10 -10.88 -27.05 10.42
N LYS A 11 -10.34 -27.61 9.34
CA LYS A 11 -9.19 -27.02 8.68
C LYS A 11 -9.61 -25.81 7.88
N VAL A 12 -8.94 -24.70 8.13
CA VAL A 12 -9.17 -23.44 7.43
C VAL A 12 -7.94 -23.09 6.62
N TYR A 13 -8.14 -22.68 5.39
CA TYR A 13 -7.05 -22.24 4.52
C TYR A 13 -7.01 -20.72 4.50
N ILE A 14 -5.88 -20.16 4.94
CA ILE A 14 -5.67 -18.71 4.96
C ILE A 14 -4.63 -18.40 3.90
N PHE A 15 -4.99 -17.52 2.99
CA PHE A 15 -4.07 -17.01 1.99
C PHE A 15 -3.29 -15.85 2.61
N PRO A 16 -1.97 -15.74 2.38
CA PRO A 16 -1.23 -14.57 2.79
C PRO A 16 -1.88 -13.32 2.20
N SER A 17 -1.81 -12.21 2.92
CA SER A 17 -2.30 -10.95 2.39
C SER A 17 -1.56 -10.65 1.10
N LEU A 18 -2.31 -10.38 0.04
CA LEU A 18 -1.78 -9.97 -1.25
C LEU A 18 -1.80 -8.45 -1.36
N MET A 19 -1.47 -7.75 -0.26
CA MET A 19 -1.37 -6.31 -0.26
C MET A 19 -0.44 -5.86 -1.38
N ARG A 20 -0.99 -5.11 -2.31
CA ARG A 20 -0.25 -4.58 -3.46
C ARG A 20 -0.21 -3.07 -3.35
N LEU A 21 0.98 -2.51 -3.51
CA LEU A 21 1.20 -1.09 -3.37
C LEU A 21 1.20 -0.41 -4.73
N LEU A 22 0.62 0.78 -4.80
CA LEU A 22 0.78 1.69 -5.93
C LEU A 22 1.67 2.84 -5.46
N LEU A 23 2.90 2.86 -5.93
CA LEU A 23 3.89 3.88 -5.56
C LEU A 23 3.62 5.15 -6.36
N TYR A 24 3.45 6.26 -5.64
CA TYR A 24 3.20 7.55 -6.27
C TYR A 24 4.49 8.15 -6.85
N GLU A 25 4.35 9.20 -7.64
CA GLU A 25 5.44 9.81 -8.42
C GLU A 25 6.64 10.28 -7.58
N ASN A 26 6.40 10.70 -6.34
CA ASN A 26 7.46 11.17 -5.44
C ASN A 26 8.32 10.04 -4.86
N LEU A 27 8.01 8.79 -5.20
CA LEU A 27 8.80 7.61 -4.82
C LEU A 27 9.51 7.06 -6.04
N SER A 28 10.70 6.49 -5.82
CA SER A 28 11.48 5.90 -6.91
C SER A 28 10.80 4.64 -7.47
N PRO A 29 10.71 4.50 -8.79
CA PRO A 29 10.24 3.24 -9.39
C PRO A 29 11.09 2.01 -9.03
N LYS A 30 12.32 2.22 -8.60
CA LYS A 30 13.23 1.13 -8.15
C LYS A 30 12.68 0.40 -6.93
N LEU A 31 11.86 1.06 -6.13
CA LEU A 31 11.23 0.43 -4.95
C LEU A 31 10.40 -0.79 -5.32
N LYS A 32 9.82 -0.82 -6.50
CA LYS A 32 9.05 -1.98 -6.97
C LYS A 32 9.90 -3.25 -6.91
N LYS A 33 11.13 -3.17 -7.42
CA LYS A 33 12.06 -4.31 -7.42
C LYS A 33 12.55 -4.61 -6.01
N PHE A 34 12.92 -3.59 -5.25
CA PHE A 34 13.48 -3.76 -3.91
C PHE A 34 12.47 -4.34 -2.91
N LEU A 35 11.18 -4.16 -3.15
CA LEU A 35 10.12 -4.61 -2.26
C LEU A 35 9.38 -5.85 -2.76
N SER A 36 9.81 -6.46 -3.86
CA SER A 36 9.10 -7.56 -4.50
C SER A 36 8.98 -8.81 -3.62
N ASP A 37 9.88 -8.99 -2.67
CA ASP A 37 9.85 -10.12 -1.73
C ASP A 37 8.78 -9.96 -0.65
N VAL A 38 8.53 -8.74 -0.17
CA VAL A 38 7.58 -8.47 0.94
C VAL A 38 6.26 -7.88 0.47
N TYR A 39 6.26 -7.18 -0.66
CA TYR A 39 5.06 -6.60 -1.27
C TYR A 39 5.00 -6.98 -2.75
N PRO A 40 4.76 -8.25 -3.05
CA PRO A 40 4.68 -8.70 -4.44
C PRO A 40 3.50 -8.02 -5.16
N GLY A 41 3.67 -7.73 -6.43
CA GLY A 41 2.65 -7.03 -7.20
C GLY A 41 2.65 -5.52 -7.02
N THR A 42 3.65 -4.96 -6.32
CA THR A 42 3.83 -3.51 -6.21
C THR A 42 4.07 -2.92 -7.60
N THR A 43 3.44 -1.79 -7.84
CA THR A 43 3.49 -1.08 -9.12
C THR A 43 3.79 0.39 -8.87
N HIS A 44 4.34 1.07 -9.87
CA HIS A 44 4.55 2.51 -9.85
C HIS A 44 3.60 3.18 -10.83
N VAL A 45 3.15 4.39 -10.52
CA VAL A 45 2.21 5.12 -11.41
C VAL A 45 2.74 5.26 -12.84
N ARG A 46 4.07 5.34 -13.02
CA ARG A 46 4.68 5.40 -14.35
C ARG A 46 4.45 4.14 -15.17
N ASP A 47 4.39 2.99 -14.51
CA ASP A 47 4.28 1.69 -15.20
C ASP A 47 2.88 1.44 -15.75
N VAL A 48 1.91 2.22 -15.29
CA VAL A 48 0.51 2.04 -15.66
C VAL A 48 -0.09 3.26 -16.36
N GLY A 49 0.78 4.12 -16.90
CA GLY A 49 0.34 5.27 -17.68
C GLY A 49 -0.22 6.42 -16.86
N LEU A 50 0.05 6.47 -15.57
CA LEU A 50 -0.45 7.52 -14.67
C LEU A 50 0.61 8.55 -14.29
N HIS A 51 1.70 8.63 -15.07
CA HIS A 51 2.71 9.66 -14.89
C HIS A 51 2.07 11.04 -15.10
N ALA A 52 2.26 11.94 -14.14
CA ALA A 52 1.67 13.28 -14.16
C ALA A 52 0.13 13.31 -14.24
N ALA A 53 -0.53 12.20 -13.90
CA ALA A 53 -1.99 12.15 -13.87
C ALA A 53 -2.55 12.94 -12.69
N GLN A 54 -3.82 13.33 -12.80
CA GLN A 54 -4.54 13.97 -11.71
C GLN A 54 -4.69 13.00 -10.53
N TYR A 55 -4.75 13.54 -9.30
CA TYR A 55 -4.94 12.72 -8.09
C TYR A 55 -6.18 11.83 -8.19
N GLU A 56 -7.26 12.33 -8.75
CA GLU A 56 -8.50 11.57 -8.90
C GLU A 56 -8.36 10.36 -9.83
N ASP A 57 -7.51 10.46 -10.85
CA ASP A 57 -7.26 9.35 -11.77
C ASP A 57 -6.43 8.27 -11.10
N VAL A 58 -5.43 8.66 -10.32
CA VAL A 58 -4.61 7.73 -9.52
C VAL A 58 -5.50 7.04 -8.49
N TRP A 59 -6.35 7.79 -7.81
CA TRP A 59 -7.29 7.29 -6.81
C TRP A 59 -8.21 6.23 -7.41
N ARG A 60 -8.84 6.56 -8.52
CA ARG A 60 -9.77 5.65 -9.19
C ARG A 60 -9.07 4.36 -9.62
N TYR A 61 -7.90 4.49 -10.23
CA TYR A 61 -7.13 3.33 -10.67
C TYR A 61 -6.79 2.41 -9.48
N ALA A 62 -6.30 2.99 -8.39
CA ALA A 62 -5.97 2.22 -7.19
C ALA A 62 -7.19 1.50 -6.62
N ALA A 63 -8.34 2.17 -6.57
CA ALA A 63 -9.58 1.57 -6.08
C ALA A 63 -10.03 0.41 -6.97
N GLU A 64 -10.00 0.60 -8.29
CA GLU A 64 -10.43 -0.42 -9.25
C GLU A 64 -9.53 -1.64 -9.27
N GLN A 65 -8.23 -1.43 -9.05
CA GLN A 65 -7.24 -2.50 -9.10
C GLN A 65 -6.93 -3.13 -7.74
N GLY A 66 -7.55 -2.63 -6.66
CA GLY A 66 -7.30 -3.15 -5.33
C GLY A 66 -5.89 -2.85 -4.82
N LEU A 67 -5.34 -1.69 -5.17
CA LEU A 67 -4.01 -1.25 -4.77
C LEU A 67 -4.10 -0.27 -3.60
N THR A 68 -3.08 -0.27 -2.74
CA THR A 68 -2.92 0.74 -1.68
C THR A 68 -1.94 1.79 -2.16
N ILE A 69 -2.35 3.06 -2.14
CA ILE A 69 -1.50 4.17 -2.56
C ILE A 69 -0.45 4.43 -1.48
N VAL A 70 0.82 4.56 -1.89
CA VAL A 70 1.92 4.96 -1.02
C VAL A 70 2.52 6.25 -1.57
N SER A 71 2.58 7.30 -0.74
CA SER A 71 3.05 8.61 -1.14
C SER A 71 3.86 9.27 -0.03
N LYS A 72 4.82 10.13 -0.41
CA LYS A 72 5.61 10.96 0.52
C LYS A 72 4.90 12.27 0.86
N ASP A 73 3.91 12.68 0.09
CA ASP A 73 3.14 13.88 0.40
C ASP A 73 1.78 13.52 1.03
N SER A 74 1.11 14.51 1.57
CA SER A 74 -0.17 14.32 2.27
C SER A 74 -1.39 14.56 1.39
N ASP A 75 -1.22 14.69 0.08
CA ASP A 75 -2.31 15.11 -0.81
C ASP A 75 -3.47 14.11 -0.84
N PHE A 76 -3.20 12.83 -0.66
CA PHE A 76 -4.26 11.82 -0.62
C PHE A 76 -5.00 11.73 0.71
N ARG A 77 -4.53 12.42 1.74
CA ARG A 77 -5.13 12.39 3.08
C ARG A 77 -6.55 12.93 3.05
N GLN A 78 -6.76 14.08 2.42
CA GLN A 78 -8.09 14.70 2.35
C GLN A 78 -9.07 13.80 1.61
N ARG A 79 -8.66 13.20 0.49
CA ARG A 79 -9.50 12.27 -0.24
C ARG A 79 -9.87 11.05 0.59
N SER A 80 -8.91 10.54 1.37
CA SER A 80 -9.15 9.43 2.27
C SER A 80 -10.19 9.75 3.33
N PHE A 81 -10.12 10.95 3.90
CA PHE A 81 -11.13 11.41 4.87
C PHE A 81 -12.50 11.56 4.26
N LEU A 82 -12.57 12.07 3.03
CA LEU A 82 -13.85 12.36 2.38
C LEU A 82 -14.51 11.10 1.82
N PHE A 83 -13.74 10.19 1.27
CA PHE A 83 -14.26 9.08 0.49
C PHE A 83 -14.00 7.70 1.12
N GLY A 84 -13.16 7.63 2.16
CA GLY A 84 -12.81 6.36 2.80
C GLY A 84 -11.98 5.48 1.87
N HIS A 85 -12.22 4.18 1.92
CA HIS A 85 -11.54 3.20 1.09
C HIS A 85 -12.56 2.33 0.36
N PRO A 86 -12.20 1.60 -0.71
CA PRO A 86 -10.92 1.64 -1.40
C PRO A 86 -10.68 2.95 -2.17
N PRO A 87 -9.46 3.35 -2.41
CA PRO A 87 -8.23 2.69 -2.02
C PRO A 87 -7.80 3.12 -0.61
N LYS A 88 -7.03 2.28 0.07
CA LYS A 88 -6.33 2.67 1.29
C LYS A 88 -5.10 3.49 0.92
N VAL A 89 -4.66 4.33 1.84
CA VAL A 89 -3.53 5.25 1.62
C VAL A 89 -2.53 5.12 2.75
N VAL A 90 -1.26 5.00 2.38
CA VAL A 90 -0.11 5.04 3.28
C VAL A 90 0.70 6.29 2.99
N TRP A 91 0.90 7.12 4.00
CA TRP A 91 1.68 8.33 3.91
C TRP A 91 3.03 8.14 4.59
N ILE A 92 4.12 8.32 3.83
CA ILE A 92 5.48 8.23 4.33
C ILE A 92 5.89 9.60 4.86
N ARG A 93 5.96 9.75 6.18
CA ARG A 93 6.23 11.01 6.88
C ARG A 93 7.69 11.11 7.30
N LEU A 94 8.61 10.84 6.40
CA LEU A 94 10.03 10.93 6.69
C LEU A 94 10.66 12.27 6.32
N GLY A 95 9.89 13.15 5.66
CA GLY A 95 10.44 14.37 5.11
C GLY A 95 11.44 14.05 4.00
N ASN A 96 12.58 14.73 4.00
CA ASN A 96 13.62 14.49 3.00
C ASN A 96 14.34 13.18 3.30
N CYS A 97 14.16 12.18 2.47
CA CYS A 97 14.68 10.83 2.71
C CYS A 97 15.08 10.16 1.40
N SER A 98 15.97 9.17 1.52
CA SER A 98 16.42 8.37 0.38
C SER A 98 15.45 7.23 0.06
N THR A 99 15.61 6.63 -1.10
CA THR A 99 14.88 5.41 -1.48
C THR A 99 15.18 4.28 -0.48
N ALA A 100 16.41 4.16 -0.01
CA ALA A 100 16.78 3.16 0.99
C ALA A 100 16.04 3.39 2.31
N ASP A 101 15.84 4.64 2.72
CA ASP A 101 15.08 4.97 3.93
C ASP A 101 13.61 4.53 3.79
N VAL A 102 13.01 4.76 2.64
CA VAL A 102 11.64 4.35 2.38
C VAL A 102 11.52 2.82 2.37
N GLU A 103 12.46 2.16 1.72
CA GLU A 103 12.49 0.69 1.72
C GLU A 103 12.57 0.14 3.14
N ALA A 104 13.50 0.67 3.94
CA ALA A 104 13.69 0.23 5.33
C ALA A 104 12.41 0.45 6.16
N LEU A 105 11.74 1.58 5.98
CA LEU A 105 10.52 1.89 6.70
C LEU A 105 9.40 0.90 6.34
N LEU A 106 9.19 0.66 5.06
CA LEU A 106 8.15 -0.26 4.60
C LEU A 106 8.42 -1.71 5.05
N ARG A 107 9.67 -2.11 5.09
CA ARG A 107 10.05 -3.43 5.59
C ARG A 107 9.84 -3.55 7.11
N ALA A 108 10.26 -2.53 7.85
CA ALA A 108 10.13 -2.52 9.31
C ALA A 108 8.67 -2.56 9.76
N HIS A 109 7.77 -1.96 8.99
CA HIS A 109 6.34 -1.89 9.31
C HIS A 109 5.49 -2.88 8.53
N HIS A 110 6.08 -3.95 7.99
CA HIS A 110 5.35 -4.92 7.17
C HIS A 110 4.13 -5.50 7.91
N GLU A 111 4.30 -5.91 9.17
CA GLU A 111 3.17 -6.46 9.94
C GLU A 111 2.07 -5.42 10.16
N ASN A 112 2.44 -4.19 10.47
CA ASN A 112 1.50 -3.09 10.65
C ASN A 112 0.70 -2.83 9.36
N LEU A 113 1.37 -2.89 8.23
CA LEU A 113 0.74 -2.68 6.93
C LEU A 113 -0.20 -3.81 6.57
N ILE A 114 0.18 -5.06 6.85
CA ILE A 114 -0.72 -6.21 6.62
C ILE A 114 -1.97 -6.08 7.52
N THR A 115 -1.80 -5.70 8.78
CA THR A 115 -2.93 -5.47 9.68
C THR A 115 -3.83 -4.35 9.16
N PHE A 116 -3.23 -3.26 8.69
CA PHE A 116 -3.97 -2.15 8.08
C PHE A 116 -4.74 -2.58 6.83
N ASP A 117 -4.12 -3.39 5.99
CA ASP A 117 -4.76 -3.91 4.77
C ASP A 117 -6.00 -4.74 5.09
N GLN A 118 -5.95 -5.51 6.18
CA GLN A 118 -7.04 -6.39 6.59
C GLN A 118 -8.10 -5.69 7.45
N ASP A 119 -7.81 -4.49 7.94
CA ASP A 119 -8.73 -3.73 8.77
C ASP A 119 -9.86 -3.15 7.91
N ALA A 120 -11.09 -3.58 8.17
CA ALA A 120 -12.26 -3.12 7.42
C ALA A 120 -12.56 -1.64 7.64
N GLN A 121 -12.03 -1.01 8.68
CA GLN A 121 -12.30 0.38 9.04
C GLN A 121 -11.17 1.34 8.63
N GLY A 122 -9.94 0.84 8.58
CA GLY A 122 -8.78 1.68 8.33
C GLY A 122 -8.69 2.15 6.89
N SER A 123 -8.59 3.45 6.67
CA SER A 123 -8.48 4.04 5.33
C SER A 123 -7.14 4.73 5.09
N PHE A 124 -6.50 5.23 6.14
CA PHE A 124 -5.29 6.05 6.06
C PHE A 124 -4.33 5.67 7.17
N LEU A 125 -3.05 5.50 6.81
CA LEU A 125 -2.00 5.18 7.77
C LEU A 125 -0.78 6.06 7.49
N ALA A 126 -0.25 6.72 8.52
CA ALA A 126 0.98 7.49 8.43
C ALA A 126 2.13 6.69 9.04
N LEU A 127 3.25 6.62 8.35
CA LEU A 127 4.47 5.95 8.80
C LEU A 127 5.62 6.97 8.88
N GLY A 128 6.41 6.84 9.91
CA GLY A 128 7.57 7.71 10.11
C GLY A 128 7.42 8.76 11.18
#